data_cc2dd194f690574d52c1c699a210f982
#
_entry.id   cc2dd194f690574d52c1c699a210f982
#
_cell.length_a   1.000
_cell.length_b   1.000
_cell.length_c   1.000
_cell.angle_alpha   90.00
_cell.angle_beta   90.00
_cell.angle_gamma   90.00
#
_symmetry.space_group_name_H-M   'P 1'
#
loop_
_entity.id
_entity.type
_entity.pdbx_description
1 polymer ?
#
loop_
_entity_poly.entity_id
_entity_poly.type
_entity_poly.pdbx_seq_one_letter_code
_entity_poly.pdbx_strand_id
1 'polypeptide(L)'
;MLAVLGFVTILLVLALIMSKKVSTLVALIFVPAITGFIAAFINAPNVIIQAAQAAAEKAGTAYVEPVITFGTRFTKALSILSADYMGKGLSSIVATGVMFIFAILFFSTCSDAGVFDPIINRILKFTGEDPVKVCIGTFLIGCICHLDGSGATTFLIAIPACMPLFQKLKMNLWVEATIVALAAGIMNVMPWGGPTVRAAAAMSGLSYEVTGSELWVGIMPAWIVGLVTCLLIAAFLGKKEAKRIAAGIPAQEVTGLTEAKTTNTSNELARSGWRWYFNVALILVILYILVTNRLSPAVTFMIGYCVLLIVNYPSVDLQHKIINSHAQAAFLMVSIVFAAGAFTGVVKNSGMLASM
;
A
#
# COMPACT_ATOMS: atom_id res chain seq x y z
N MET A 1 24.14 -13.42 20.04
CA MET A 1 24.41 -12.00 19.75
C MET A 1 23.51 -11.46 18.62
N LEU A 2 23.45 -12.11 17.46
CA LEU A 2 22.58 -11.67 16.34
C LEU A 2 21.09 -11.67 16.71
N ALA A 3 20.59 -12.65 17.45
CA ALA A 3 19.20 -12.66 17.93
C ALA A 3 18.85 -11.41 18.76
N VAL A 4 19.71 -11.06 19.72
CA VAL A 4 19.51 -9.86 20.55
C VAL A 4 19.52 -8.60 19.68
N LEU A 5 20.45 -8.52 18.74
CA LEU A 5 20.54 -7.38 17.81
C LEU A 5 19.27 -7.27 16.94
N GLY A 6 18.70 -8.41 16.52
CA GLY A 6 17.47 -8.45 15.77
C GLY A 6 16.26 -7.95 16.59
N PHE A 7 16.09 -8.44 17.83
CA PHE A 7 15.05 -7.94 18.74
C PHE A 7 15.20 -6.45 19.01
N VAL A 8 16.43 -5.97 19.29
CA VAL A 8 16.71 -4.55 19.49
C VAL A 8 16.35 -3.74 18.25
N THR A 9 16.67 -4.23 17.03
CA THR A 9 16.33 -3.57 15.77
C THR A 9 14.82 -3.37 15.64
N ILE A 10 14.03 -4.44 15.84
CA ILE A 10 12.58 -4.42 15.72
C ILE A 10 11.97 -3.49 16.78
N LEU A 11 12.36 -3.66 18.05
CA LEU A 11 11.83 -2.86 19.15
C LEU A 11 12.18 -1.37 18.99
N LEU A 12 13.39 -1.04 18.53
CA LEU A 12 13.81 0.34 18.32
C LEU A 12 13.05 1.00 17.17
N VAL A 13 12.82 0.28 16.06
CA VAL A 13 11.99 0.77 14.95
C VAL A 13 10.57 1.05 15.45
N LEU A 14 9.96 0.10 16.17
CA LEU A 14 8.60 0.26 16.70
C LEU A 14 8.53 1.44 17.69
N ALA A 15 9.47 1.54 18.62
CA ALA A 15 9.52 2.62 19.60
C ALA A 15 9.66 4.01 18.94
N LEU A 16 10.50 4.12 17.91
CA LEU A 16 10.68 5.37 17.17
C LEU A 16 9.43 5.76 16.39
N ILE A 17 8.77 4.81 15.72
CA ILE A 17 7.51 5.06 15.01
C ILE A 17 6.41 5.49 16.00
N MET A 18 6.27 4.79 17.12
CA MET A 18 5.25 5.11 18.13
C MET A 18 5.51 6.44 18.83
N SER A 19 6.77 6.82 19.01
CA SER A 19 7.15 8.11 19.62
C SER A 19 6.76 9.31 18.78
N LYS A 20 6.46 9.13 17.48
CA LYS A 20 6.18 10.18 16.48
C LYS A 20 7.28 11.25 16.34
N LYS A 21 8.49 11.01 16.88
CA LYS A 21 9.62 11.93 16.78
C LYS A 21 10.35 11.87 15.44
N VAL A 22 10.22 10.75 14.73
CA VAL A 22 10.79 10.53 13.40
C VAL A 22 9.74 9.92 12.48
N SER A 23 9.88 10.16 11.16
CA SER A 23 8.98 9.55 10.19
C SER A 23 9.22 8.02 10.11
N THR A 24 8.18 7.28 9.74
CA THR A 24 8.28 5.83 9.51
C THR A 24 9.39 5.49 8.51
N LEU A 25 9.56 6.32 7.46
CA LEU A 25 10.62 6.18 6.47
C LEU A 25 12.02 6.19 7.12
N VAL A 26 12.28 7.21 7.96
CA VAL A 26 13.59 7.36 8.64
C VAL A 26 13.84 6.19 9.57
N ALA A 27 12.84 5.79 10.37
CA ALA A 27 12.99 4.66 11.30
C ALA A 27 13.33 3.36 10.57
N LEU A 28 12.64 3.06 9.45
CA LEU A 28 12.82 1.84 8.67
C LEU A 28 14.12 1.80 7.85
N ILE A 29 14.81 2.92 7.66
CA ILE A 29 16.09 2.96 6.95
C ILE A 29 17.25 3.09 7.93
N PHE A 30 17.18 4.07 8.84
CA PHE A 30 18.31 4.45 9.68
C PHE A 30 18.65 3.39 10.74
N VAL A 31 17.64 2.85 11.41
CA VAL A 31 17.86 1.83 12.45
C VAL A 31 18.48 0.56 11.87
N PRO A 32 17.92 -0.05 10.80
CA PRO A 32 18.53 -1.25 10.22
C PRO A 32 19.88 -0.95 9.53
N ALA A 33 20.12 0.26 9.05
CA ALA A 33 21.45 0.60 8.53
C ALA A 33 22.51 0.50 9.63
N ILE A 34 22.24 1.01 10.83
CA ILE A 34 23.17 0.92 11.97
C ILE A 34 23.29 -0.52 12.48
N THR A 35 22.19 -1.16 12.79
CA THR A 35 22.21 -2.52 13.34
C THR A 35 22.68 -3.56 12.31
N GLY A 36 22.35 -3.35 11.04
CA GLY A 36 22.85 -4.13 9.91
C GLY A 36 24.37 -3.98 9.71
N PHE A 37 24.90 -2.75 9.89
CA PHE A 37 26.34 -2.54 9.85
C PHE A 37 27.05 -3.28 10.99
N ILE A 38 26.50 -3.24 12.22
CA ILE A 38 27.03 -3.99 13.36
C ILE A 38 27.03 -5.50 13.04
N ALA A 39 25.93 -6.02 12.51
CA ALA A 39 25.86 -7.44 12.13
C ALA A 39 26.87 -7.77 10.99
N ALA A 40 26.99 -6.91 9.99
CA ALA A 40 27.93 -7.07 8.90
C ALA A 40 29.38 -7.05 9.41
N PHE A 41 29.69 -6.16 10.34
CA PHE A 41 31.01 -6.07 10.95
C PHE A 41 31.38 -7.32 11.76
N ILE A 42 30.38 -7.94 12.43
CA ILE A 42 30.55 -9.21 13.12
C ILE A 42 30.80 -10.35 12.12
N ASN A 43 30.07 -10.37 11.01
CA ASN A 43 30.13 -11.44 10.02
C ASN A 43 31.28 -11.29 9.00
N ALA A 44 31.85 -10.09 8.86
CA ALA A 44 32.87 -9.77 7.85
C ALA A 44 34.10 -10.71 7.88
N PRO A 45 34.67 -11.11 9.04
CA PRO A 45 35.80 -12.04 9.06
C PRO A 45 35.48 -13.37 8.39
N ASN A 46 34.34 -13.98 8.73
CA ASN A 46 33.92 -15.26 8.14
C ASN A 46 33.73 -15.16 6.62
N VAL A 47 33.14 -14.06 6.15
CA VAL A 47 32.94 -13.83 4.70
C VAL A 47 34.27 -13.64 3.98
N ILE A 48 35.25 -12.96 4.59
CA ILE A 48 36.59 -12.79 4.02
C ILE A 48 37.30 -14.15 3.91
N ILE A 49 37.25 -14.96 4.97
CA ILE A 49 37.86 -16.30 5.02
C ILE A 49 37.22 -17.21 3.95
N GLN A 50 35.90 -17.28 3.90
CA GLN A 50 35.20 -18.09 2.90
C GLN A 50 35.49 -17.65 1.46
N ALA A 51 35.59 -16.35 1.20
CA ALA A 51 35.92 -15.83 -0.09
C ALA A 51 37.37 -16.21 -0.51
N ALA A 52 38.32 -16.19 0.44
CA ALA A 52 39.67 -16.60 0.20
C ALA A 52 39.82 -18.13 -0.06
N GLN A 53 39.06 -18.94 0.69
CA GLN A 53 38.97 -20.39 0.47
C GLN A 53 38.43 -20.73 -0.91
N ALA A 54 37.27 -20.13 -1.28
CA ALA A 54 36.65 -20.33 -2.59
C ALA A 54 37.57 -19.85 -3.77
N ALA A 55 38.35 -18.78 -3.58
CA ALA A 55 39.29 -18.30 -4.55
C ALA A 55 40.47 -19.28 -4.72
N ALA A 56 41.01 -19.81 -3.63
CA ALA A 56 42.12 -20.80 -3.68
C ALA A 56 41.65 -22.10 -4.34
N GLU A 57 40.47 -22.59 -4.02
CA GLU A 57 39.89 -23.78 -4.63
C GLU A 57 39.69 -23.61 -6.14
N LYS A 58 39.12 -22.46 -6.57
CA LYS A 58 38.91 -22.15 -7.97
C LYS A 58 40.24 -22.00 -8.76
N ALA A 59 41.28 -21.50 -8.11
CA ALA A 59 42.60 -21.33 -8.71
C ALA A 59 43.46 -22.59 -8.66
N GLY A 60 43.03 -23.65 -7.93
CA GLY A 60 43.84 -24.85 -7.71
C GLY A 60 45.09 -24.61 -6.88
N THR A 61 45.10 -23.56 -6.03
CA THR A 61 46.26 -23.16 -5.21
C THR A 61 46.01 -23.50 -3.74
N ALA A 62 47.09 -23.61 -2.95
CA ALA A 62 46.95 -23.81 -1.50
C ALA A 62 46.26 -22.60 -0.84
N TYR A 63 45.34 -22.88 0.10
CA TYR A 63 44.70 -21.83 0.89
C TYR A 63 45.73 -21.13 1.79
N VAL A 64 45.74 -19.80 1.72
CA VAL A 64 46.51 -18.94 2.63
C VAL A 64 45.49 -18.11 3.45
N GLU A 65 45.63 -18.13 4.74
CA GLU A 65 44.71 -17.39 5.63
C GLU A 65 44.91 -15.87 5.44
N PRO A 66 43.82 -15.12 5.12
CA PRO A 66 43.94 -13.69 4.86
C PRO A 66 44.17 -12.91 6.18
N VAL A 67 45.06 -11.90 6.11
CA VAL A 67 45.28 -10.98 7.23
C VAL A 67 44.08 -10.02 7.32
N ILE A 68 43.27 -10.16 8.38
CA ILE A 68 42.10 -9.34 8.60
C ILE A 68 42.46 -8.15 9.50
N THR A 69 42.67 -6.98 8.87
CA THR A 69 42.86 -5.72 9.56
C THR A 69 41.52 -5.05 9.86
N PHE A 70 41.52 -4.05 10.75
CA PHE A 70 40.30 -3.24 11.01
C PHE A 70 39.77 -2.62 9.72
N GLY A 71 40.67 -2.06 8.86
CA GLY A 71 40.27 -1.46 7.60
C GLY A 71 39.60 -2.44 6.63
N THR A 72 40.18 -3.65 6.44
CA THR A 72 39.59 -4.68 5.58
C THR A 72 38.27 -5.17 6.12
N ARG A 73 38.13 -5.31 7.44
CA ARG A 73 36.89 -5.67 8.11
C ARG A 73 35.82 -4.60 7.94
N PHE A 74 36.18 -3.31 8.10
CA PHE A 74 35.25 -2.18 7.97
C PHE A 74 34.74 -2.05 6.53
N THR A 75 35.62 -2.07 5.54
CA THR A 75 35.24 -1.97 4.12
C THR A 75 34.39 -3.16 3.69
N LYS A 76 34.71 -4.37 4.17
CA LYS A 76 33.91 -5.56 3.89
C LYS A 76 32.53 -5.48 4.53
N ALA A 77 32.43 -4.96 5.77
CA ALA A 77 31.15 -4.76 6.44
C ALA A 77 30.24 -3.78 5.67
N LEU A 78 30.79 -2.68 5.15
CA LEU A 78 30.04 -1.76 4.29
C LEU A 78 29.56 -2.44 2.99
N SER A 79 30.40 -3.25 2.37
CA SER A 79 30.02 -4.03 1.18
C SER A 79 28.90 -5.02 1.48
N ILE A 80 29.00 -5.76 2.58
CA ILE A 80 27.96 -6.70 3.02
C ILE A 80 26.65 -5.97 3.32
N LEU A 81 26.68 -4.86 4.06
CA LEU A 81 25.50 -4.06 4.35
C LEU A 81 24.81 -3.59 3.07
N SER A 82 25.59 -3.01 2.15
CA SER A 82 25.05 -2.37 0.95
C SER A 82 24.53 -3.40 -0.08
N ALA A 83 25.33 -4.44 -0.38
CA ALA A 83 25.00 -5.39 -1.42
C ALA A 83 24.17 -6.58 -0.90
N ASP A 84 24.63 -7.23 0.18
CA ASP A 84 24.02 -8.47 0.64
C ASP A 84 22.80 -8.26 1.54
N TYR A 85 22.80 -7.22 2.38
CA TYR A 85 21.68 -6.98 3.29
C TYR A 85 20.65 -6.04 2.66
N MET A 86 20.95 -4.75 2.58
CA MET A 86 19.99 -3.76 2.06
C MET A 86 19.73 -3.94 0.56
N GLY A 87 20.76 -4.19 -0.24
CA GLY A 87 20.66 -4.35 -1.69
C GLY A 87 19.76 -5.52 -2.09
N LYS A 88 19.97 -6.70 -1.52
CA LYS A 88 19.08 -7.86 -1.76
C LYS A 88 17.66 -7.60 -1.27
N GLY A 89 17.49 -6.93 -0.12
CA GLY A 89 16.19 -6.54 0.37
C GLY A 89 15.46 -5.60 -0.57
N LEU A 90 16.14 -4.59 -1.09
CA LEU A 90 15.58 -3.68 -2.10
C LEU A 90 15.23 -4.41 -3.39
N SER A 91 16.13 -5.24 -3.91
CA SER A 91 15.91 -5.99 -5.15
C SER A 91 14.68 -6.89 -5.08
N SER A 92 14.42 -7.51 -3.92
CA SER A 92 13.26 -8.39 -3.72
C SER A 92 11.90 -7.68 -3.82
N ILE A 93 11.88 -6.35 -3.68
CA ILE A 93 10.63 -5.58 -3.67
C ILE A 93 10.52 -4.56 -4.81
N VAL A 94 11.47 -4.54 -5.76
CA VAL A 94 11.44 -3.59 -6.90
C VAL A 94 10.15 -3.75 -7.70
N ALA A 95 9.78 -4.98 -8.07
CA ALA A 95 8.54 -5.25 -8.81
C ALA A 95 7.30 -4.76 -8.05
N THR A 96 7.30 -4.91 -6.73
CA THR A 96 6.28 -4.39 -5.83
C THR A 96 6.20 -2.87 -5.86
N GLY A 97 7.34 -2.18 -5.76
CA GLY A 97 7.40 -0.72 -5.85
C GLY A 97 6.87 -0.19 -7.17
N VAL A 98 7.27 -0.81 -8.28
CA VAL A 98 6.76 -0.48 -9.62
C VAL A 98 5.24 -0.67 -9.70
N MET A 99 4.74 -1.80 -9.20
CA MET A 99 3.31 -2.06 -9.15
C MET A 99 2.55 -0.95 -8.40
N PHE A 100 3.04 -0.52 -7.23
CA PHE A 100 2.39 0.53 -6.45
C PHE A 100 2.32 1.86 -7.19
N ILE A 101 3.43 2.27 -7.82
CA ILE A 101 3.45 3.52 -8.61
C ILE A 101 2.33 3.49 -9.65
N PHE A 102 2.33 2.46 -10.48
CA PHE A 102 1.40 2.40 -11.60
C PHE A 102 -0.03 2.06 -11.19
N ALA A 103 -0.27 1.31 -10.12
CA ALA A 103 -1.60 1.08 -9.58
C ALA A 103 -2.22 2.38 -9.05
N ILE A 104 -1.48 3.16 -8.26
CA ILE A 104 -1.94 4.45 -7.74
C ILE A 104 -2.24 5.41 -8.91
N LEU A 105 -1.30 5.56 -9.85
CA LEU A 105 -1.49 6.42 -11.02
C LEU A 105 -2.69 5.99 -11.85
N PHE A 106 -2.89 4.67 -12.05
CA PHE A 106 -4.00 4.14 -12.83
C PHE A 106 -5.35 4.44 -12.18
N PHE A 107 -5.55 4.04 -10.93
CA PHE A 107 -6.84 4.21 -10.27
C PHE A 107 -7.16 5.67 -9.96
N SER A 108 -6.17 6.47 -9.56
CA SER A 108 -6.37 7.91 -9.35
C SER A 108 -6.71 8.63 -10.65
N THR A 109 -6.08 8.27 -11.78
CA THR A 109 -6.45 8.80 -13.10
C THR A 109 -7.84 8.32 -13.55
N CYS A 110 -8.24 7.08 -13.24
CA CYS A 110 -9.62 6.62 -13.45
C CYS A 110 -10.63 7.47 -12.66
N SER A 111 -10.28 7.84 -11.43
CA SER A 111 -11.09 8.74 -10.61
C SER A 111 -11.22 10.13 -11.23
N ASP A 112 -10.12 10.74 -11.66
CA ASP A 112 -10.12 12.03 -12.35
C ASP A 112 -10.90 12.00 -13.67
N ALA A 113 -10.85 10.87 -14.38
CA ALA A 113 -11.65 10.66 -15.59
C ALA A 113 -13.15 10.50 -15.31
N GLY A 114 -13.57 10.52 -14.04
CA GLY A 114 -14.97 10.40 -13.63
C GLY A 114 -15.55 8.99 -13.82
N VAL A 115 -14.72 7.96 -13.83
CA VAL A 115 -15.18 6.56 -14.05
C VAL A 115 -16.13 6.13 -12.93
N PHE A 116 -15.87 6.57 -11.71
CA PHE A 116 -16.63 6.16 -10.53
C PHE A 116 -17.86 7.03 -10.27
N ASP A 117 -17.92 8.26 -10.81
CA ASP A 117 -19.01 9.22 -10.56
C ASP A 117 -20.41 8.69 -10.89
N PRO A 118 -20.67 8.05 -12.07
CA PRO A 118 -22.00 7.51 -12.35
C PRO A 118 -22.40 6.41 -11.39
N ILE A 119 -21.43 5.60 -10.93
CA ILE A 119 -21.67 4.50 -9.99
C ILE A 119 -22.00 5.08 -8.62
N ILE A 120 -21.20 6.04 -8.13
CA ILE A 120 -21.43 6.77 -6.88
C ILE A 120 -22.81 7.45 -6.90
N ASN A 121 -23.12 8.19 -7.94
CA ASN A 121 -24.40 8.87 -8.10
C ASN A 121 -25.60 7.91 -8.15
N ARG A 122 -25.42 6.72 -8.75
CA ARG A 122 -26.45 5.69 -8.77
C ARG A 122 -26.68 5.07 -7.39
N ILE A 123 -25.61 4.82 -6.65
CA ILE A 123 -25.67 4.35 -5.26
C ILE A 123 -26.41 5.39 -4.40
N LEU A 124 -26.01 6.66 -4.46
CA LEU A 124 -26.63 7.75 -3.71
C LEU A 124 -28.14 7.91 -4.04
N LYS A 125 -28.54 7.76 -5.29
CA LYS A 125 -29.95 7.77 -5.70
C LYS A 125 -30.72 6.58 -5.14
N PHE A 126 -30.09 5.40 -5.10
CA PHE A 126 -30.72 4.17 -4.60
C PHE A 126 -30.88 4.17 -3.07
N THR A 127 -30.01 4.85 -2.34
CA THR A 127 -30.07 4.92 -0.87
C THR A 127 -31.28 5.70 -0.38
N GLY A 128 -31.73 6.70 -1.12
CA GLY A 128 -32.86 7.56 -0.75
C GLY A 128 -32.63 8.23 0.60
N GLU A 129 -33.68 8.25 1.45
CA GLU A 129 -33.66 8.86 2.78
C GLU A 129 -33.67 7.81 3.93
N ASP A 130 -33.35 6.56 3.64
CA ASP A 130 -33.27 5.49 4.63
C ASP A 130 -31.86 5.44 5.24
N PRO A 131 -31.68 5.69 6.55
CA PRO A 131 -30.39 5.67 7.21
C PRO A 131 -29.61 4.37 7.02
N VAL A 132 -30.32 3.22 6.95
CA VAL A 132 -29.65 1.91 6.74
C VAL A 132 -29.09 1.82 5.35
N LYS A 133 -29.85 2.21 4.33
CA LYS A 133 -29.40 2.22 2.94
C LYS A 133 -28.28 3.24 2.73
N VAL A 134 -28.35 4.39 3.40
CA VAL A 134 -27.26 5.40 3.32
C VAL A 134 -25.98 4.84 3.89
N CYS A 135 -25.99 4.16 5.04
CA CYS A 135 -24.80 3.53 5.60
C CYS A 135 -24.24 2.42 4.70
N ILE A 136 -25.09 1.58 4.11
CA ILE A 136 -24.68 0.55 3.13
C ILE A 136 -24.09 1.21 1.88
N GLY A 137 -24.73 2.24 1.34
CA GLY A 137 -24.27 2.99 0.19
C GLY A 137 -22.90 3.65 0.44
N THR A 138 -22.72 4.26 1.60
CA THR A 138 -21.44 4.85 2.02
C THR A 138 -20.33 3.81 2.09
N PHE A 139 -20.62 2.61 2.60
CA PHE A 139 -19.66 1.50 2.60
C PHE A 139 -19.25 1.11 1.18
N LEU A 140 -20.21 0.93 0.27
CA LEU A 140 -19.93 0.59 -1.12
C LEU A 140 -19.15 1.68 -1.85
N ILE A 141 -19.49 2.95 -1.62
CA ILE A 141 -18.75 4.10 -2.17
C ILE A 141 -17.32 4.10 -1.63
N GLY A 142 -17.14 3.89 -0.32
CA GLY A 142 -15.81 3.77 0.28
C GLY A 142 -14.97 2.66 -0.33
N CYS A 143 -15.58 1.48 -0.60
CA CYS A 143 -14.89 0.37 -1.29
C CYS A 143 -14.43 0.76 -2.70
N ILE A 144 -15.27 1.44 -3.46
CA ILE A 144 -14.95 1.90 -4.82
C ILE A 144 -13.84 2.95 -4.79
N CYS A 145 -13.95 3.93 -3.89
CA CYS A 145 -12.95 4.98 -3.75
C CYS A 145 -11.58 4.44 -3.29
N HIS A 146 -11.55 3.31 -2.57
CA HIS A 146 -10.29 2.71 -2.09
C HIS A 146 -9.58 1.81 -3.11
N LEU A 147 -10.06 1.71 -4.33
CA LEU A 147 -9.41 0.89 -5.37
C LEU A 147 -7.99 1.37 -5.71
N ASP A 148 -7.69 2.65 -5.50
CA ASP A 148 -6.33 3.20 -5.64
C ASP A 148 -5.36 2.79 -4.51
N GLY A 149 -5.87 2.14 -3.46
CA GLY A 149 -5.09 1.75 -2.28
C GLY A 149 -4.66 2.91 -1.37
N SER A 150 -5.19 4.12 -1.62
CA SER A 150 -4.88 5.34 -0.85
C SER A 150 -6.00 5.66 0.15
N GLY A 151 -5.71 5.54 1.44
CA GLY A 151 -6.66 5.94 2.47
C GLY A 151 -7.02 7.42 2.37
N ALA A 152 -6.05 8.30 2.13
CA ALA A 152 -6.29 9.74 2.04
C ALA A 152 -7.28 10.08 0.92
N THR A 153 -7.09 9.54 -0.29
CA THR A 153 -7.99 9.73 -1.44
C THR A 153 -9.39 9.21 -1.14
N THR A 154 -9.48 8.04 -0.51
CA THR A 154 -10.76 7.44 -0.11
C THR A 154 -11.57 8.39 0.75
N PHE A 155 -10.98 8.93 1.83
CA PHE A 155 -11.68 9.86 2.73
C PHE A 155 -12.02 11.19 2.04
N LEU A 156 -11.12 11.73 1.23
CA LEU A 156 -11.33 12.99 0.51
C LEU A 156 -12.44 12.91 -0.55
N ILE A 157 -12.75 11.74 -1.07
CA ILE A 157 -13.82 11.54 -2.05
C ILE A 157 -15.09 11.03 -1.39
N ALA A 158 -15.04 9.99 -0.59
CA ALA A 158 -16.21 9.33 -0.05
C ALA A 158 -16.95 10.18 0.99
N ILE A 159 -16.24 10.88 1.88
CA ILE A 159 -16.88 11.71 2.91
C ILE A 159 -17.63 12.89 2.26
N PRO A 160 -17.03 13.76 1.43
CA PRO A 160 -17.79 14.86 0.83
C PRO A 160 -18.95 14.40 -0.06
N ALA A 161 -18.85 13.21 -0.66
CA ALA A 161 -19.93 12.66 -1.48
C ALA A 161 -21.16 12.23 -0.67
N CYS A 162 -20.93 11.67 0.52
CA CYS A 162 -22.01 11.14 1.39
C CYS A 162 -22.49 12.14 2.45
N MET A 163 -21.64 13.06 2.89
CA MET A 163 -21.91 14.05 3.93
C MET A 163 -23.24 14.81 3.76
N PRO A 164 -23.63 15.30 2.56
CA PRO A 164 -24.91 16.00 2.39
C PRO A 164 -26.12 15.15 2.79
N LEU A 165 -26.07 13.83 2.53
CA LEU A 165 -27.11 12.89 2.93
C LEU A 165 -27.13 12.68 4.45
N PHE A 166 -25.96 12.53 5.07
CA PHE A 166 -25.85 12.41 6.53
C PHE A 166 -26.38 13.65 7.24
N GLN A 167 -26.04 14.84 6.76
CA GLN A 167 -26.53 16.11 7.30
C GLN A 167 -28.04 16.28 7.11
N LYS A 168 -28.56 15.99 5.90
CA LYS A 168 -30.00 16.05 5.60
C LYS A 168 -30.83 15.17 6.53
N LEU A 169 -30.34 13.95 6.79
CA LEU A 169 -31.00 12.96 7.65
C LEU A 169 -30.67 13.14 9.14
N LYS A 170 -29.90 14.16 9.50
CA LYS A 170 -29.41 14.40 10.87
C LYS A 170 -28.67 13.19 11.46
N MET A 171 -27.96 12.44 10.62
CA MET A 171 -27.13 11.32 11.02
C MET A 171 -25.80 11.80 11.60
N ASN A 172 -25.21 10.95 12.44
CA ASN A 172 -23.94 11.26 13.09
C ASN A 172 -22.78 11.11 12.09
N LEU A 173 -21.99 12.16 11.88
CA LEU A 173 -20.85 12.17 10.96
C LEU A 173 -19.71 11.21 11.40
N TRP A 174 -19.61 10.89 12.69
CA TRP A 174 -18.70 9.85 13.15
C TRP A 174 -19.05 8.46 12.61
N VAL A 175 -20.32 8.20 12.38
CA VAL A 175 -20.80 6.95 11.77
C VAL A 175 -20.35 6.89 10.30
N GLU A 176 -20.45 8.01 9.58
CA GLU A 176 -19.92 8.12 8.20
C GLU A 176 -18.44 7.81 8.15
N ALA A 177 -17.63 8.52 8.96
CA ALA A 177 -16.18 8.31 9.01
C ALA A 177 -15.81 6.87 9.38
N THR A 178 -16.54 6.25 10.33
CA THR A 178 -16.33 4.85 10.72
C THR A 178 -16.60 3.89 9.56
N ILE A 179 -17.67 4.11 8.81
CA ILE A 179 -18.05 3.25 7.67
C ILE A 179 -17.02 3.37 6.54
N VAL A 180 -16.55 4.59 6.23
CA VAL A 180 -15.49 4.81 5.25
C VAL A 180 -14.18 4.16 5.70
N ALA A 181 -13.86 4.21 7.00
CA ALA A 181 -12.69 3.54 7.55
C ALA A 181 -12.78 2.01 7.44
N LEU A 182 -13.96 1.43 7.69
CA LEU A 182 -14.19 -0.02 7.51
C LEU A 182 -14.01 -0.42 6.04
N ALA A 183 -14.57 0.36 5.11
CA ALA A 183 -14.41 0.11 3.68
C ALA A 183 -12.94 0.19 3.26
N ALA A 184 -12.23 1.25 3.66
CA ALA A 184 -10.82 1.39 3.38
C ALA A 184 -9.99 0.25 3.99
N GLY A 185 -10.28 -0.17 5.22
CA GLY A 185 -9.57 -1.25 5.91
C GLY A 185 -9.68 -2.59 5.17
N ILE A 186 -10.89 -3.00 4.79
CA ILE A 186 -11.08 -4.28 4.10
C ILE A 186 -10.57 -4.26 2.66
N MET A 187 -10.71 -3.14 1.95
CA MET A 187 -10.21 -2.98 0.59
C MET A 187 -8.69 -2.84 0.51
N ASN A 188 -8.04 -2.43 1.60
CA ASN A 188 -6.58 -2.32 1.66
C ASN A 188 -5.86 -3.68 1.53
N VAL A 189 -6.58 -4.79 1.65
CA VAL A 189 -6.07 -6.17 1.52
C VAL A 189 -6.18 -6.70 0.08
N MET A 190 -6.47 -5.87 -0.91
CA MET A 190 -6.49 -6.25 -2.32
C MET A 190 -5.08 -6.69 -2.82
N PRO A 191 -4.97 -7.40 -3.97
CA PRO A 191 -3.68 -7.90 -4.48
C PRO A 191 -2.59 -6.84 -4.64
N TRP A 192 -3.00 -5.60 -4.93
CA TRP A 192 -2.14 -4.42 -5.01
C TRP A 192 -2.18 -3.55 -3.75
N GLY A 193 -2.86 -3.99 -2.70
CA GLY A 193 -2.95 -3.29 -1.43
C GLY A 193 -1.65 -3.37 -0.64
N GLY A 194 -1.34 -2.29 0.09
CA GLY A 194 -0.10 -2.16 0.84
C GLY A 194 0.23 -3.33 1.78
N PRO A 195 -0.69 -3.78 2.63
CA PRO A 195 -0.46 -4.92 3.53
C PRO A 195 -0.16 -6.22 2.80
N THR A 196 -0.97 -6.56 1.77
CA THR A 196 -0.84 -7.82 1.02
C THR A 196 0.51 -7.93 0.34
N VAL A 197 0.95 -6.86 -0.30
CA VAL A 197 2.20 -6.87 -1.04
C VAL A 197 3.41 -6.86 -0.11
N ARG A 198 3.34 -6.15 1.02
CA ARG A 198 4.40 -6.21 2.04
C ARG A 198 4.50 -7.59 2.68
N ALA A 199 3.36 -8.26 2.92
CA ALA A 199 3.35 -9.63 3.42
C ALA A 199 3.98 -10.58 2.38
N ALA A 200 3.61 -10.48 1.10
CA ALA A 200 4.23 -11.26 0.04
C ALA A 200 5.74 -11.02 -0.04
N ALA A 201 6.19 -9.76 0.01
CA ALA A 201 7.61 -9.43 0.02
C ALA A 201 8.37 -9.99 1.25
N ALA A 202 7.74 -10.01 2.42
CA ALA A 202 8.32 -10.60 3.61
C ALA A 202 8.44 -12.13 3.52
N MET A 203 7.50 -12.78 2.84
CA MET A 203 7.51 -14.23 2.58
C MET A 203 8.46 -14.62 1.44
N SER A 204 8.77 -13.71 0.53
CA SER A 204 9.72 -13.95 -0.54
C SER A 204 11.13 -14.23 0.00
N GLY A 205 11.78 -15.26 -0.54
CA GLY A 205 13.12 -15.72 -0.09
C GLY A 205 13.08 -16.79 1.00
N LEU A 206 11.93 -17.31 1.37
CA LEU A 206 11.80 -18.70 1.76
C LEU A 206 12.09 -19.57 0.52
N SER A 207 11.86 -20.86 0.57
CA SER A 207 12.14 -21.77 -0.56
C SER A 207 11.36 -21.45 -1.85
N TYR A 208 10.52 -20.42 -1.85
CA TYR A 208 9.58 -20.09 -2.90
C TYR A 208 9.22 -18.59 -2.87
N GLU A 209 9.06 -17.97 -4.04
CA GLU A 209 8.63 -16.58 -4.16
C GLU A 209 7.12 -16.48 -4.20
N VAL A 210 6.54 -15.70 -3.27
CA VAL A 210 5.09 -15.46 -3.18
C VAL A 210 4.76 -14.10 -3.78
N THR A 211 3.85 -14.07 -4.74
CA THR A 211 3.32 -12.82 -5.28
C THR A 211 2.15 -12.29 -4.45
N GLY A 212 1.88 -10.98 -4.53
CA GLY A 212 0.71 -10.38 -3.87
C GLY A 212 -0.61 -10.99 -4.34
N SER A 213 -0.68 -11.36 -5.62
CA SER A 213 -1.88 -12.02 -6.21
C SER A 213 -2.10 -13.42 -5.67
N GLU A 214 -1.04 -14.23 -5.56
CA GLU A 214 -1.14 -15.59 -4.98
C GLU A 214 -1.55 -15.53 -3.51
N LEU A 215 -0.93 -14.63 -2.74
CA LEU A 215 -1.30 -14.42 -1.35
C LEU A 215 -2.77 -14.02 -1.22
N TRP A 216 -3.22 -13.09 -2.07
CA TRP A 216 -4.61 -12.63 -2.05
C TRP A 216 -5.59 -13.74 -2.41
N VAL A 217 -5.31 -14.57 -3.40
CA VAL A 217 -6.15 -15.73 -3.73
C VAL A 217 -6.26 -16.67 -2.54
N GLY A 218 -5.16 -16.91 -1.81
CA GLY A 218 -5.18 -17.73 -0.59
C GLY A 218 -6.05 -17.17 0.53
N ILE A 219 -6.09 -15.85 0.70
CA ILE A 219 -6.89 -15.18 1.74
C ILE A 219 -8.30 -14.77 1.26
N MET A 220 -8.62 -14.95 -0.01
CA MET A 220 -9.90 -14.51 -0.61
C MET A 220 -11.15 -14.97 0.18
N PRO A 221 -11.25 -16.23 0.65
CA PRO A 221 -12.41 -16.63 1.45
C PRO A 221 -12.58 -15.80 2.73
N ALA A 222 -11.48 -15.55 3.44
CA ALA A 222 -11.48 -14.71 4.65
C ALA A 222 -11.80 -13.24 4.31
N TRP A 223 -11.29 -12.74 3.18
CA TRP A 223 -11.60 -11.39 2.70
C TRP A 223 -13.09 -11.23 2.37
N ILE A 224 -13.73 -12.21 1.72
CA ILE A 224 -15.18 -12.19 1.43
C ILE A 224 -15.98 -12.16 2.73
N VAL A 225 -15.63 -12.99 3.72
CA VAL A 225 -16.28 -12.98 5.04
C VAL A 225 -16.09 -11.62 5.72
N GLY A 226 -14.89 -11.04 5.65
CA GLY A 226 -14.60 -9.70 6.16
C GLY A 226 -15.43 -8.61 5.49
N LEU A 227 -15.57 -8.66 4.16
CA LEU A 227 -16.39 -7.73 3.38
C LEU A 227 -17.87 -7.79 3.81
N VAL A 228 -18.41 -8.99 3.90
CA VAL A 228 -19.80 -9.21 4.37
C VAL A 228 -19.97 -8.72 5.80
N THR A 229 -19.01 -9.01 6.67
CA THR A 229 -19.04 -8.55 8.07
C THR A 229 -19.04 -7.02 8.16
N CYS A 230 -18.19 -6.34 7.41
CA CYS A 230 -18.15 -4.88 7.36
C CYS A 230 -19.46 -4.30 6.82
N LEU A 231 -20.05 -4.93 5.80
CA LEU A 231 -21.37 -4.55 5.28
C LEU A 231 -22.47 -4.70 6.34
N LEU A 232 -22.47 -5.79 7.09
CA LEU A 232 -23.42 -6.02 8.20
C LEU A 232 -23.22 -4.99 9.32
N ILE A 233 -21.98 -4.63 9.64
CA ILE A 233 -21.66 -3.55 10.60
C ILE A 233 -22.22 -2.22 10.11
N ALA A 234 -22.03 -1.88 8.83
CA ALA A 234 -22.59 -0.66 8.24
C ALA A 234 -24.12 -0.64 8.35
N ALA A 235 -24.79 -1.76 8.03
CA ALA A 235 -26.24 -1.89 8.18
C ALA A 235 -26.70 -1.77 9.65
N PHE A 236 -25.94 -2.37 10.58
CA PHE A 236 -26.22 -2.26 12.02
C PHE A 236 -26.08 -0.81 12.52
N LEU A 237 -25.03 -0.11 12.12
CA LEU A 237 -24.83 1.31 12.45
C LEU A 237 -25.98 2.16 11.87
N GLY A 238 -26.43 1.87 10.65
CA GLY A 238 -27.60 2.52 10.05
C GLY A 238 -28.89 2.29 10.84
N LYS A 239 -29.13 1.06 11.31
CA LYS A 239 -30.27 0.75 12.19
C LYS A 239 -30.18 1.49 13.53
N LYS A 240 -28.98 1.61 14.10
CA LYS A 240 -28.75 2.36 15.34
C LYS A 240 -29.04 3.85 15.15
N GLU A 241 -28.59 4.42 14.02
CA GLU A 241 -28.88 5.82 13.66
C GLU A 241 -30.38 6.05 13.42
N ALA A 242 -31.08 5.15 12.71
CA ALA A 242 -32.53 5.24 12.52
C ALA A 242 -33.28 5.27 13.84
N LYS A 243 -32.89 4.40 14.79
CA LYS A 243 -33.48 4.39 16.14
C LYS A 243 -33.18 5.68 16.92
N ARG A 244 -31.94 6.19 16.82
CA ARG A 244 -31.53 7.44 17.47
C ARG A 244 -32.38 8.63 16.96
N ILE A 245 -32.53 8.73 15.63
CA ILE A 245 -33.29 9.78 14.96
C ILE A 245 -34.79 9.69 15.38
N ALA A 246 -35.39 8.48 15.37
CA ALA A 246 -36.75 8.26 15.79
C ALA A 246 -36.99 8.61 17.27
N ALA A 247 -35.97 8.45 18.12
CA ALA A 247 -36.04 8.84 19.54
C ALA A 247 -35.82 10.35 19.77
N GLY A 248 -35.60 11.16 18.71
CA GLY A 248 -35.33 12.58 18.81
C GLY A 248 -33.99 12.97 19.45
N ILE A 249 -33.04 12.01 19.56
CA ILE A 249 -31.74 12.25 20.16
C ILE A 249 -30.86 13.02 19.15
N PRO A 250 -30.28 14.19 19.50
CA PRO A 250 -29.47 14.97 18.57
C PRO A 250 -28.20 14.21 18.13
N ALA A 251 -27.70 14.53 16.94
CA ALA A 251 -26.42 14.04 16.49
C ALA A 251 -25.30 14.66 17.36
N GLN A 252 -24.21 13.92 17.53
CA GLN A 252 -23.03 14.44 18.20
C GLN A 252 -22.39 15.54 17.34
N GLU A 253 -22.22 16.73 17.90
CA GLU A 253 -21.54 17.83 17.20
C GLU A 253 -20.07 17.46 16.95
N VAL A 254 -19.63 17.62 15.73
CA VAL A 254 -18.23 17.48 15.33
C VAL A 254 -17.64 18.88 15.25
N THR A 255 -16.99 19.31 16.33
CA THR A 255 -16.22 20.58 16.33
C THR A 255 -14.98 20.41 15.47
N GLY A 256 -14.77 21.33 14.52
CA GLY A 256 -13.55 21.39 13.69
C GLY A 256 -13.66 20.88 12.26
N LEU A 257 -14.85 20.52 11.78
CA LEU A 257 -15.08 20.38 10.35
C LEU A 257 -15.06 21.79 9.73
N THR A 258 -13.88 22.24 9.31
CA THR A 258 -13.80 23.24 8.25
C THR A 258 -14.55 22.64 7.07
N GLU A 259 -15.51 23.39 6.51
CA GLU A 259 -16.18 23.00 5.27
C GLU A 259 -15.10 22.52 4.30
N ALA A 260 -15.01 21.22 4.12
CA ALA A 260 -14.19 20.67 3.09
C ALA A 260 -14.73 21.31 1.80
N LYS A 261 -14.03 22.33 1.30
CA LYS A 261 -14.28 22.81 -0.04
C LYS A 261 -14.32 21.55 -0.87
N THR A 262 -15.51 21.22 -1.34
CA THR A 262 -15.67 20.31 -2.46
C THR A 262 -14.68 20.83 -3.47
N THR A 263 -13.53 20.22 -3.56
CA THR A 263 -12.65 20.39 -4.69
C THR A 263 -13.48 19.84 -5.83
N ASN A 264 -14.24 20.74 -6.46
CA ASN A 264 -14.66 20.57 -7.84
C ASN A 264 -13.36 20.43 -8.61
N THR A 265 -12.75 19.26 -8.52
CA THR A 265 -11.65 18.88 -9.40
C THR A 265 -12.28 18.89 -10.76
N SER A 266 -12.03 19.98 -11.40
CA SER A 266 -12.56 20.51 -12.64
C SER A 266 -13.13 19.42 -13.55
N ASN A 267 -14.35 19.63 -14.02
CA ASN A 267 -15.01 18.93 -15.14
C ASN A 267 -14.12 18.79 -16.40
N GLU A 268 -12.96 19.47 -16.45
CA GLU A 268 -11.99 19.40 -17.54
C GLU A 268 -11.35 18.01 -17.74
N LEU A 269 -11.15 17.24 -16.66
CA LEU A 269 -10.49 15.92 -16.72
C LEU A 269 -11.50 14.80 -16.90
N ALA A 270 -12.77 15.00 -16.53
CA ALA A 270 -13.83 14.00 -16.66
C ALA A 270 -14.07 13.61 -18.12
N ARG A 271 -14.24 12.34 -18.35
CA ARG A 271 -14.47 11.75 -19.69
C ARG A 271 -15.81 11.02 -19.70
N SER A 272 -16.68 11.41 -20.63
CA SER A 272 -18.02 10.84 -20.81
C SER A 272 -18.14 10.06 -22.14
N GLY A 273 -19.30 9.47 -22.36
CA GLY A 273 -19.59 8.73 -23.59
C GLY A 273 -18.83 7.41 -23.69
N TRP A 274 -18.33 7.06 -24.88
CA TRP A 274 -17.67 5.78 -25.14
C TRP A 274 -16.41 5.55 -24.29
N ARG A 275 -15.69 6.64 -23.92
CA ARG A 275 -14.49 6.59 -23.09
C ARG A 275 -14.80 6.05 -21.69
N TRP A 276 -15.94 6.37 -21.12
CA TRP A 276 -16.37 5.83 -19.85
C TRP A 276 -16.51 4.30 -19.90
N TYR A 277 -17.21 3.78 -20.94
CA TYR A 277 -17.35 2.32 -21.12
C TYR A 277 -16.00 1.64 -21.34
N PHE A 278 -15.13 2.29 -22.12
CA PHE A 278 -13.76 1.81 -22.34
C PHE A 278 -12.98 1.72 -21.03
N ASN A 279 -13.02 2.74 -20.19
CA ASN A 279 -12.30 2.78 -18.91
C ASN A 279 -12.83 1.70 -17.95
N VAL A 280 -14.14 1.50 -17.87
CA VAL A 280 -14.75 0.40 -17.10
C VAL A 280 -14.28 -0.96 -17.62
N ALA A 281 -14.32 -1.18 -18.93
CA ALA A 281 -13.83 -2.41 -19.53
C ALA A 281 -12.34 -2.63 -19.25
N LEU A 282 -11.51 -1.57 -19.34
CA LEU A 282 -10.09 -1.64 -19.04
C LEU A 282 -9.84 -2.05 -17.58
N ILE A 283 -10.57 -1.48 -16.62
CA ILE A 283 -10.50 -1.90 -15.21
C ILE A 283 -10.83 -3.39 -15.07
N LEU A 284 -11.93 -3.85 -15.67
CA LEU A 284 -12.34 -5.26 -15.59
C LEU A 284 -11.30 -6.20 -16.21
N VAL A 285 -10.69 -5.81 -17.33
CA VAL A 285 -9.60 -6.59 -17.96
C VAL A 285 -8.37 -6.65 -17.06
N ILE A 286 -7.97 -5.53 -16.45
CA ILE A 286 -6.84 -5.50 -15.51
C ILE A 286 -7.14 -6.39 -14.31
N LEU A 287 -8.31 -6.27 -13.69
CA LEU A 287 -8.73 -7.12 -12.57
C LEU A 287 -8.72 -8.61 -12.96
N TYR A 288 -9.22 -8.95 -14.13
CA TYR A 288 -9.18 -10.32 -14.64
C TYR A 288 -7.75 -10.85 -14.79
N ILE A 289 -6.85 -10.07 -15.38
CA ILE A 289 -5.43 -10.44 -15.55
C ILE A 289 -4.76 -10.65 -14.18
N LEU A 290 -5.04 -9.78 -13.21
CA LEU A 290 -4.48 -9.86 -11.85
C LEU A 290 -4.97 -11.11 -11.11
N VAL A 291 -6.28 -11.41 -11.16
CA VAL A 291 -6.86 -12.58 -10.50
C VAL A 291 -6.37 -13.88 -11.13
N THR A 292 -6.25 -13.91 -12.46
CA THR A 292 -5.78 -15.10 -13.21
C THR A 292 -4.25 -15.23 -13.23
N ASN A 293 -3.52 -14.26 -12.68
CA ASN A 293 -2.04 -14.19 -12.63
C ASN A 293 -1.37 -14.43 -14.02
N ARG A 294 -2.00 -13.91 -15.09
CA ARG A 294 -1.53 -14.08 -16.48
C ARG A 294 -0.30 -13.23 -16.80
N LEU A 295 -0.19 -12.07 -16.18
CA LEU A 295 0.95 -11.15 -16.26
C LEU A 295 1.32 -10.71 -14.86
N SER A 296 2.58 -10.30 -14.67
CA SER A 296 2.99 -9.73 -13.40
C SER A 296 2.17 -8.45 -13.11
N PRO A 297 1.76 -8.21 -11.86
CA PRO A 297 0.96 -7.04 -11.50
C PRO A 297 1.60 -5.71 -11.90
N ALA A 298 2.93 -5.60 -11.78
CA ALA A 298 3.67 -4.42 -12.20
C ALA A 298 3.48 -4.11 -13.68
N VAL A 299 3.70 -5.11 -14.54
CA VAL A 299 3.57 -4.95 -16.01
C VAL A 299 2.11 -4.68 -16.39
N THR A 300 1.16 -5.35 -15.73
CA THR A 300 -0.28 -5.16 -15.97
C THR A 300 -0.69 -3.71 -15.74
N PHE A 301 -0.31 -3.12 -14.59
CA PHE A 301 -0.63 -1.72 -14.30
C PHE A 301 0.15 -0.73 -15.17
N MET A 302 1.42 -1.01 -15.51
CA MET A 302 2.20 -0.17 -16.42
C MET A 302 1.53 -0.05 -17.78
N ILE A 303 1.19 -1.18 -18.40
CA ILE A 303 0.54 -1.20 -19.72
C ILE A 303 -0.86 -0.57 -19.62
N GLY A 304 -1.64 -0.96 -18.60
CA GLY A 304 -2.98 -0.42 -18.37
C GLY A 304 -2.98 1.09 -18.21
N TYR A 305 -2.01 1.64 -17.49
CA TYR A 305 -1.88 3.09 -17.31
C TYR A 305 -1.52 3.81 -18.62
N CYS A 306 -0.58 3.27 -19.40
CA CYS A 306 -0.27 3.83 -20.71
C CYS A 306 -1.49 3.85 -21.63
N VAL A 307 -2.24 2.76 -21.69
CA VAL A 307 -3.48 2.66 -22.48
C VAL A 307 -4.53 3.67 -21.99
N LEU A 308 -4.69 3.79 -20.68
CA LEU A 308 -5.60 4.77 -20.07
C LEU A 308 -5.26 6.21 -20.48
N LEU A 309 -3.97 6.58 -20.40
CA LEU A 309 -3.51 7.93 -20.78
C LEU A 309 -3.72 8.21 -22.26
N ILE A 310 -3.33 7.30 -23.14
CA ILE A 310 -3.45 7.49 -24.60
C ILE A 310 -4.92 7.72 -25.00
N VAL A 311 -5.83 6.92 -24.45
CA VAL A 311 -7.26 6.99 -24.85
C VAL A 311 -7.95 8.22 -24.27
N ASN A 312 -7.64 8.58 -23.03
CA ASN A 312 -8.35 9.67 -22.34
C ASN A 312 -7.68 11.03 -22.53
N TYR A 313 -6.35 11.07 -22.63
CA TYR A 313 -5.54 12.29 -22.58
C TYR A 313 -4.48 12.28 -23.70
N PRO A 314 -4.87 12.54 -24.96
CA PRO A 314 -3.97 12.44 -26.11
C PRO A 314 -2.88 13.53 -26.15
N SER A 315 -3.05 14.64 -25.41
CA SER A 315 -2.06 15.71 -25.32
C SER A 315 -1.01 15.36 -24.27
N VAL A 316 0.29 15.50 -24.62
CA VAL A 316 1.42 15.27 -23.72
C VAL A 316 1.34 16.18 -22.48
N ASP A 317 0.94 17.43 -22.65
CA ASP A 317 0.80 18.37 -21.52
C ASP A 317 -0.25 17.92 -20.49
N LEU A 318 -1.38 17.38 -20.98
CA LEU A 318 -2.41 16.81 -20.09
C LEU A 318 -1.92 15.55 -19.40
N GLN A 319 -1.15 14.69 -20.10
CA GLN A 319 -0.55 13.51 -19.49
C GLN A 319 0.42 13.91 -18.36
N HIS A 320 1.29 14.89 -18.60
CA HIS A 320 2.20 15.40 -17.56
C HIS A 320 1.43 16.02 -16.38
N LYS A 321 0.37 16.78 -16.65
CA LYS A 321 -0.47 17.38 -15.59
C LYS A 321 -1.06 16.31 -14.68
N ILE A 322 -1.59 15.22 -15.26
CA ILE A 322 -2.19 14.11 -14.52
C ILE A 322 -1.13 13.30 -13.76
N ILE A 323 -0.01 12.97 -14.39
CA ILE A 323 1.09 12.27 -13.73
C ILE A 323 1.55 13.07 -12.51
N ASN A 324 1.78 14.36 -12.67
CA ASN A 324 2.26 15.23 -11.60
C ASN A 324 1.24 15.38 -10.45
N SER A 325 -0.06 15.38 -10.73
CA SER A 325 -1.10 15.49 -9.70
C SER A 325 -1.11 14.32 -8.72
N HIS A 326 -0.70 13.12 -9.16
CA HIS A 326 -0.69 11.90 -8.35
C HIS A 326 0.71 11.44 -7.95
N ALA A 327 1.76 12.09 -8.47
CA ALA A 327 3.16 11.71 -8.23
C ALA A 327 3.53 11.70 -6.74
N GLN A 328 3.05 12.67 -5.96
CA GLN A 328 3.34 12.76 -4.53
C GLN A 328 2.77 11.57 -3.76
N ALA A 329 1.53 11.17 -4.04
CA ALA A 329 0.89 10.03 -3.39
C ALA A 329 1.63 8.73 -3.71
N ALA A 330 1.96 8.52 -4.99
CA ALA A 330 2.72 7.37 -5.45
C ALA A 330 4.13 7.33 -4.80
N PHE A 331 4.83 8.46 -4.76
CA PHE A 331 6.17 8.56 -4.17
C PHE A 331 6.17 8.24 -2.67
N LEU A 332 5.24 8.79 -1.90
CA LEU A 332 5.15 8.53 -0.46
C LEU A 332 4.92 7.04 -0.16
N MET A 333 4.03 6.39 -0.92
CA MET A 333 3.76 4.96 -0.74
C MET A 333 4.96 4.11 -1.10
N VAL A 334 5.58 4.33 -2.27
CA VAL A 334 6.70 3.51 -2.73
C VAL A 334 7.94 3.70 -1.87
N SER A 335 8.15 4.91 -1.32
CA SER A 335 9.26 5.18 -0.40
C SER A 335 9.18 4.32 0.86
N ILE A 336 7.98 4.16 1.43
CA ILE A 336 7.77 3.30 2.61
C ILE A 336 8.00 1.83 2.25
N VAL A 337 7.57 1.41 1.05
CA VAL A 337 7.79 0.03 0.58
C VAL A 337 9.28 -0.27 0.45
N PHE A 338 10.06 0.62 -0.18
CA PHE A 338 11.51 0.44 -0.29
C PHE A 338 12.21 0.48 1.06
N ALA A 339 11.78 1.36 1.98
CA ALA A 339 12.30 1.36 3.34
C ALA A 339 12.03 0.04 4.07
N ALA A 340 10.82 -0.52 3.92
CA ALA A 340 10.47 -1.83 4.47
C ALA A 340 11.30 -2.97 3.84
N GLY A 341 11.60 -2.89 2.53
CA GLY A 341 12.48 -3.83 1.86
C GLY A 341 13.91 -3.79 2.39
N ALA A 342 14.46 -2.60 2.58
CA ALA A 342 15.78 -2.42 3.18
C ALA A 342 15.83 -2.99 4.61
N PHE A 343 14.81 -2.71 5.45
CA PHE A 343 14.67 -3.28 6.79
C PHE A 343 14.62 -4.80 6.76
N THR A 344 13.72 -5.36 5.95
CA THR A 344 13.54 -6.82 5.83
C THR A 344 14.81 -7.50 5.34
N GLY A 345 15.48 -6.89 4.36
CA GLY A 345 16.76 -7.37 3.83
C GLY A 345 17.85 -7.45 4.89
N VAL A 346 17.95 -6.44 5.75
CA VAL A 346 18.90 -6.46 6.87
C VAL A 346 18.55 -7.57 7.85
N VAL A 347 17.32 -7.59 8.36
CA VAL A 347 16.92 -8.56 9.42
C VAL A 347 17.06 -10.01 8.93
N LYS A 348 16.72 -10.26 7.66
CA LYS A 348 16.76 -11.60 7.07
C LYS A 348 18.17 -12.04 6.70
N ASN A 349 18.88 -11.24 5.89
CA ASN A 349 20.14 -11.64 5.29
C ASN A 349 21.34 -11.53 6.26
N SER A 350 21.19 -10.82 7.38
CA SER A 350 22.23 -10.78 8.42
C SER A 350 22.29 -12.03 9.30
N GLY A 351 21.27 -12.89 9.22
CA GLY A 351 21.10 -14.02 10.14
C GLY A 351 20.41 -13.67 11.46
N MET A 352 19.98 -12.40 11.64
CA MET A 352 19.23 -11.98 12.84
C MET A 352 17.95 -12.81 12.98
N LEU A 353 17.14 -12.89 11.92
CA LEU A 353 15.87 -13.61 11.92
C LEU A 353 16.06 -15.11 12.19
N ALA A 354 17.05 -15.72 11.56
CA ALA A 354 17.34 -17.15 11.75
C ALA A 354 17.86 -17.49 13.16
N SER A 355 18.37 -16.47 13.86
CA SER A 355 18.90 -16.62 15.23
C SER A 355 17.85 -16.36 16.31
N MET A 356 16.69 -15.77 15.99
CA MET A 356 15.55 -15.53 16.87
C MET A 356 14.73 -16.79 17.08
#